data_aa06619cfb88742e86c11592fd47c609
#
_entry.id   aa06619cfb88742e86c11592fd47c609
#
_cell.length_a   1.000
_cell.length_b   1.000
_cell.length_c   1.000
_cell.angle_alpha   90.00
_cell.angle_beta   90.00
_cell.angle_gamma   90.00
#
_symmetry.space_group_name_H-M   'P 1'
#
loop_
_entity.id
_entity.type
_entity.pdbx_description
1 polymer ?
#
loop_
_entity_poly.entity_id
_entity_poly.type
_entity_poly.pdbx_seq_one_letter_code
_entity_poly.pdbx_strand_id
1 'polypeptide(L)'
;MAEATTEAVIPGARRSRERHAYGFALSAVMLVTLTATVAAPSPVYPLYQAEWSLGPGVLSLMFAIYVVGLLIVLITAGSLSDHIGRRPVILVAASLSLLALVILVLATGVGAVLVARVVQGAAMALGMGALGAALLDFAPPHGGRLAATLNGALPPFGLAVGSLLGGVFVQFEPDPTRLVFVVLSVVVVVLGAMAFFLPEARPRRPGALASLRPALSLPARVRPVFFAVLGCMLASWALAGLYLGMGATLVRGIFHAPQAVVGGLAIACVTGVGALTGMVGQRLDARHVMIAGAIALVVGPLLVLAAVQTGQLWLMFLGNVVGGIGFGGGFQGGLRLILAEAPEADRAGLLSTVYLISYFAFGAPCLLAGLLTPTLGLRTVVIGYGVFVSVLSAIALALQLARRGTRTVELEAVQDELAHS
;
A
#
# COMPACT_ATOMS: atom_id res chain seq x y z
N MET A 1 -6.58 -18.15 -56.50
CA MET A 1 -7.33 -16.95 -56.13
C MET A 1 -7.67 -17.08 -54.65
N ALA A 2 -6.92 -16.42 -53.81
CA ALA A 2 -7.17 -16.35 -52.38
C ALA A 2 -7.80 -14.96 -52.14
N GLU A 3 -9.08 -14.95 -51.81
CA GLU A 3 -9.77 -13.75 -51.36
C GLU A 3 -9.21 -13.31 -50.01
N ALA A 4 -8.52 -12.19 -50.01
CA ALA A 4 -8.15 -11.48 -48.82
C ALA A 4 -9.41 -10.85 -48.21
N THR A 5 -10.00 -11.49 -47.20
CA THR A 5 -11.05 -10.92 -46.38
C THR A 5 -10.44 -9.74 -45.58
N THR A 6 -10.56 -8.55 -46.13
CA THR A 6 -10.28 -7.31 -45.42
C THR A 6 -11.38 -7.17 -44.33
N GLU A 7 -11.08 -7.50 -43.10
CA GLU A 7 -11.93 -7.22 -41.95
C GLU A 7 -12.18 -5.70 -41.89
N ALA A 8 -13.35 -5.27 -42.30
CA ALA A 8 -13.82 -3.90 -42.17
C ALA A 8 -13.97 -3.58 -40.67
N VAL A 9 -12.96 -2.94 -40.10
CA VAL A 9 -12.96 -2.47 -38.72
C VAL A 9 -14.11 -1.45 -38.56
N ILE A 10 -15.18 -1.86 -37.89
CA ILE A 10 -16.31 -1.03 -37.57
C ILE A 10 -15.83 0.21 -36.79
N PRO A 11 -16.04 1.46 -37.28
CA PRO A 11 -15.47 2.67 -36.66
C PRO A 11 -15.85 2.86 -35.19
N GLY A 12 -16.98 2.33 -34.75
CA GLY A 12 -17.42 2.35 -33.35
C GLY A 12 -16.61 1.45 -32.40
N ALA A 13 -16.17 0.30 -32.88
CA ALA A 13 -15.39 -0.65 -32.08
C ALA A 13 -13.97 -0.11 -31.79
N ARG A 14 -13.35 0.59 -32.73
CA ARG A 14 -12.05 1.24 -32.56
C ARG A 14 -12.11 2.35 -31.49
N ARG A 15 -13.09 3.23 -31.57
CA ARG A 15 -13.27 4.31 -30.57
C ARG A 15 -13.57 3.78 -29.17
N SER A 16 -14.32 2.69 -29.05
CA SER A 16 -14.57 2.03 -27.76
C SER A 16 -13.27 1.48 -27.17
N ARG A 17 -12.46 0.81 -27.98
CA ARG A 17 -11.15 0.25 -27.57
C ARG A 17 -10.18 1.34 -27.12
N GLU A 18 -10.11 2.46 -27.84
CA GLU A 18 -9.28 3.61 -27.50
C GLU A 18 -9.70 4.24 -26.16
N ARG A 19 -11.01 4.38 -25.91
CA ARG A 19 -11.55 4.88 -24.62
C ARG A 19 -11.21 3.96 -23.44
N HIS A 20 -11.30 2.64 -23.63
CA HIS A 20 -10.93 1.70 -22.59
C HIS A 20 -9.42 1.73 -22.30
N ALA A 21 -8.58 1.77 -23.34
CA ALA A 21 -7.13 1.88 -23.17
C ALA A 21 -6.74 3.18 -22.45
N TYR A 22 -7.37 4.31 -22.79
CA TYR A 22 -7.18 5.59 -22.12
C TYR A 22 -7.57 5.51 -20.64
N GLY A 23 -8.76 5.00 -20.34
CA GLY A 23 -9.25 4.87 -18.96
C GLY A 23 -8.36 3.97 -18.11
N PHE A 24 -7.90 2.84 -18.68
CA PHE A 24 -7.00 1.91 -18.02
C PHE A 24 -5.65 2.55 -17.69
N ALA A 25 -4.99 3.15 -18.70
CA ALA A 25 -3.69 3.79 -18.53
C ALA A 25 -3.76 4.98 -17.54
N LEU A 26 -4.76 5.84 -17.69
CA LEU A 26 -4.94 6.99 -16.80
C LEU A 26 -5.18 6.55 -15.36
N SER A 27 -6.03 5.54 -15.13
CA SER A 27 -6.28 5.02 -13.78
C SER A 27 -5.02 4.44 -13.15
N ALA A 28 -4.19 3.73 -13.92
CA ALA A 28 -2.93 3.18 -13.46
C ALA A 28 -1.93 4.29 -13.07
N VAL A 29 -1.74 5.29 -13.92
CA VAL A 29 -0.82 6.42 -13.67
C VAL A 29 -1.30 7.26 -12.49
N MET A 30 -2.60 7.56 -12.40
CA MET A 30 -3.17 8.30 -11.27
C MET A 30 -3.01 7.55 -9.95
N LEU A 31 -3.17 6.23 -9.94
CA LEU A 31 -3.00 5.41 -8.74
C LEU A 31 -1.54 5.45 -8.24
N VAL A 32 -0.56 5.35 -9.15
CA VAL A 32 0.87 5.52 -8.83
C VAL A 32 1.14 6.94 -8.31
N THR A 33 0.63 7.96 -9.00
CA THR A 33 0.85 9.36 -8.60
C THR A 33 0.26 9.64 -7.22
N LEU A 34 -0.98 9.20 -6.97
CA LEU A 34 -1.65 9.42 -5.70
C LEU A 34 -0.88 8.79 -4.54
N THR A 35 -0.37 7.56 -4.72
CA THR A 35 0.45 6.90 -3.70
C THR A 35 1.85 7.52 -3.59
N ALA A 36 2.41 8.02 -4.68
CA ALA A 36 3.68 8.75 -4.66
C ALA A 36 3.58 10.05 -3.83
N THR A 37 2.45 10.79 -3.93
CA THR A 37 2.25 11.99 -3.10
C THR A 37 2.26 11.67 -1.60
N VAL A 38 1.82 10.47 -1.21
CA VAL A 38 1.80 10.02 0.21
C VAL A 38 3.20 9.75 0.74
N ALA A 39 4.10 9.18 -0.08
CA ALA A 39 5.44 8.78 0.35
C ALA A 39 6.48 9.90 0.20
N ALA A 40 6.27 10.86 -0.70
CA ALA A 40 7.20 11.96 -0.96
C ALA A 40 7.57 12.80 0.27
N PRO A 41 6.69 13.04 1.28
CA PRO A 41 7.06 13.76 2.49
C PRO A 41 8.05 13.03 3.40
N SER A 42 8.14 11.69 3.33
CA SER A 42 8.96 10.90 4.26
C SER A 42 10.45 11.30 4.29
N PRO A 43 11.15 11.50 3.16
CA PRO A 43 12.53 12.01 3.15
C PRO A 43 12.66 13.49 3.58
N VAL A 44 11.56 14.26 3.57
CA VAL A 44 11.54 15.67 4.00
C VAL A 44 11.44 15.79 5.53
N TYR A 45 10.89 14.82 6.23
CA TYR A 45 10.69 14.88 7.68
C TYR A 45 11.95 15.20 8.50
N PRO A 46 13.14 14.66 8.21
CA PRO A 46 14.37 15.06 8.91
C PRO A 46 14.73 16.54 8.73
N LEU A 47 14.33 17.20 7.63
CA LEU A 47 14.53 18.64 7.45
C LEU A 47 13.57 19.43 8.33
N TYR A 48 12.29 19.09 8.36
CA TYR A 48 11.32 19.68 9.28
C TYR A 48 11.72 19.48 10.75
N GLN A 49 12.30 18.30 11.07
CA GLN A 49 12.83 18.04 12.40
C GLN A 49 13.91 19.05 12.78
N ALA A 50 14.86 19.30 11.90
CA ALA A 50 15.96 20.23 12.15
C ALA A 50 15.47 21.69 12.17
N GLU A 51 14.64 22.08 11.21
CA GLU A 51 14.14 23.45 11.05
C GLU A 51 13.24 23.90 12.21
N TRP A 52 12.34 23.00 12.64
CA TRP A 52 11.34 23.32 13.69
C TRP A 52 11.65 22.68 15.05
N SER A 53 12.84 22.11 15.23
CA SER A 53 13.31 21.48 16.49
C SER A 53 12.33 20.42 17.02
N LEU A 54 11.81 19.53 16.14
CA LEU A 54 10.77 18.57 16.47
C LEU A 54 11.34 17.33 17.14
N GLY A 55 10.60 16.80 18.12
CA GLY A 55 10.88 15.48 18.69
C GLY A 55 10.48 14.33 17.74
N PRO A 56 11.08 13.13 17.88
CA PRO A 56 10.79 11.96 17.05
C PRO A 56 9.32 11.54 17.07
N GLY A 57 8.62 11.73 18.18
CA GLY A 57 7.18 11.45 18.29
C GLY A 57 6.32 12.30 17.37
N VAL A 58 6.72 13.57 17.13
CA VAL A 58 6.00 14.47 16.22
C VAL A 58 6.17 14.00 14.77
N LEU A 59 7.36 13.54 14.37
CA LEU A 59 7.59 13.01 13.03
C LEU A 59 6.71 11.78 12.77
N SER A 60 6.68 10.86 13.71
CA SER A 60 5.84 9.68 13.61
C SER A 60 4.35 10.02 13.61
N LEU A 61 3.95 11.07 14.35
CA LEU A 61 2.58 11.60 14.30
C LEU A 61 2.26 12.18 12.92
N MET A 62 3.18 12.96 12.31
CA MET A 62 3.00 13.49 10.95
C MET A 62 2.76 12.38 9.92
N PHE A 63 3.38 11.20 10.10
CA PHE A 63 3.09 10.04 9.30
C PHE A 63 1.76 9.38 9.71
N ALA A 64 1.55 9.09 11.00
CA ALA A 64 0.42 8.30 11.47
C ALA A 64 -0.94 8.99 11.32
N ILE A 65 -0.99 10.33 11.42
CA ILE A 65 -2.23 11.10 11.28
C ILE A 65 -2.86 10.97 9.88
N TYR A 66 -2.05 10.73 8.85
CA TYR A 66 -2.52 10.38 7.52
C TYR A 66 -3.45 9.15 7.54
N VAL A 67 -3.09 8.16 8.35
CA VAL A 67 -3.89 6.93 8.49
C VAL A 67 -5.26 7.22 9.07
N VAL A 68 -5.36 8.17 9.99
CA VAL A 68 -6.66 8.59 10.58
C VAL A 68 -7.57 9.15 9.50
N GLY A 69 -7.09 10.10 8.69
CA GLY A 69 -7.86 10.64 7.56
C GLY A 69 -8.29 9.56 6.56
N LEU A 70 -7.37 8.63 6.26
CA LEU A 70 -7.64 7.51 5.37
C LEU A 70 -8.72 6.57 5.94
N LEU A 71 -8.59 6.15 7.20
CA LEU A 71 -9.54 5.22 7.83
C LEU A 71 -10.94 5.79 7.96
N ILE A 72 -11.07 7.07 8.34
CA ILE A 72 -12.38 7.74 8.41
C ILE A 72 -13.10 7.64 7.06
N VAL A 73 -12.42 8.01 5.98
CA VAL A 73 -13.02 8.04 4.64
C VAL A 73 -13.18 6.63 4.07
N LEU A 74 -12.25 5.72 4.32
CA LEU A 74 -12.36 4.31 3.88
C LEU A 74 -13.60 3.65 4.48
N ILE A 75 -13.86 3.86 5.77
CA ILE A 75 -15.00 3.24 6.47
C ILE A 75 -16.33 3.89 6.04
N THR A 76 -16.34 5.22 5.80
CA THR A 76 -17.57 5.96 5.52
C THR A 76 -17.89 6.07 4.03
N ALA A 77 -16.89 6.21 3.17
CA ALA A 77 -17.06 6.53 1.76
C ALA A 77 -16.39 5.54 0.79
N GLY A 78 -15.92 4.38 1.29
CA GLY A 78 -15.18 3.41 0.46
C GLY A 78 -15.95 2.86 -0.74
N SER A 79 -17.27 2.72 -0.64
CA SER A 79 -18.16 2.25 -1.72
C SER A 79 -18.87 3.39 -2.49
N LEU A 80 -18.59 4.65 -2.18
CA LEU A 80 -19.28 5.80 -2.76
C LEU A 80 -19.17 5.83 -4.30
N SER A 81 -18.00 5.45 -4.84
CA SER A 81 -17.76 5.44 -6.28
C SER A 81 -18.63 4.45 -7.06
N ASP A 82 -19.19 3.43 -6.42
CA ASP A 82 -20.13 2.48 -7.03
C ASP A 82 -21.51 3.11 -7.27
N HIS A 83 -21.86 4.17 -6.53
CA HIS A 83 -23.17 4.83 -6.58
C HIS A 83 -23.17 6.10 -7.42
N ILE A 84 -22.19 7.00 -7.19
CA ILE A 84 -22.14 8.30 -7.90
C ILE A 84 -21.30 8.29 -9.18
N GLY A 85 -20.60 7.17 -9.44
CA GLY A 85 -19.70 7.01 -10.58
C GLY A 85 -18.23 7.13 -10.21
N ARG A 86 -17.35 6.55 -11.04
CA ARG A 86 -15.90 6.54 -10.81
C ARG A 86 -15.29 7.93 -10.97
N ARG A 87 -15.63 8.60 -12.07
CA ARG A 87 -15.05 9.90 -12.46
C ARG A 87 -15.24 10.99 -11.39
N PRO A 88 -16.45 11.26 -10.84
CA PRO A 88 -16.60 12.27 -9.79
C PRO A 88 -15.74 12.01 -8.57
N VAL A 89 -15.66 10.76 -8.11
CA VAL A 89 -14.85 10.40 -6.93
C VAL A 89 -13.35 10.55 -7.20
N ILE A 90 -12.88 10.19 -8.41
CA ILE A 90 -11.48 10.39 -8.84
C ILE A 90 -11.14 11.88 -8.85
N LEU A 91 -12.02 12.72 -9.37
CA LEU A 91 -11.82 14.18 -9.41
C LEU A 91 -11.77 14.77 -7.99
N VAL A 92 -12.65 14.33 -7.09
CA VAL A 92 -12.61 14.75 -5.67
C VAL A 92 -11.29 14.30 -5.02
N ALA A 93 -10.86 13.05 -5.25
CA ALA A 93 -9.60 12.55 -4.73
C ALA A 93 -8.39 13.36 -5.26
N ALA A 94 -8.36 13.68 -6.55
CA ALA A 94 -7.33 14.52 -7.14
C ALA A 94 -7.34 15.95 -6.55
N SER A 95 -8.52 16.54 -6.36
CA SER A 95 -8.67 17.88 -5.76
C SER A 95 -8.20 17.91 -4.31
N LEU A 96 -8.54 16.90 -3.51
CA LEU A 96 -8.06 16.77 -2.12
C LEU A 96 -6.54 16.53 -2.08
N SER A 97 -6.01 15.71 -2.99
CA SER A 97 -4.57 15.48 -3.09
C SER A 97 -3.83 16.79 -3.44
N LEU A 98 -4.34 17.55 -4.40
CA LEU A 98 -3.81 18.87 -4.76
C LEU A 98 -3.88 19.84 -3.58
N LEU A 99 -5.01 19.90 -2.87
CA LEU A 99 -5.16 20.72 -1.66
C LEU A 99 -4.11 20.36 -0.61
N ALA A 100 -3.91 19.07 -0.33
CA ALA A 100 -2.89 18.61 0.60
C ALA A 100 -1.47 19.02 0.18
N LEU A 101 -1.15 18.89 -1.11
CA LEU A 101 0.15 19.30 -1.65
C LEU A 101 0.36 20.82 -1.55
N VAL A 102 -0.66 21.62 -1.86
CA VAL A 102 -0.61 23.08 -1.72
C VAL A 102 -0.39 23.48 -0.25
N ILE A 103 -1.07 22.83 0.69
CA ILE A 103 -0.83 23.06 2.13
C ILE A 103 0.61 22.71 2.49
N LEU A 104 1.20 21.62 1.96
CA LEU A 104 2.60 21.24 2.19
C LEU A 104 3.58 22.27 1.58
N VAL A 105 3.30 22.81 0.40
CA VAL A 105 4.12 23.89 -0.23
C VAL A 105 4.13 25.16 0.64
N LEU A 106 2.97 25.47 1.25
CA LEU A 106 2.79 26.67 2.07
C LEU A 106 3.05 26.44 3.57
N ALA A 107 3.46 25.23 3.96
CA ALA A 107 3.63 24.88 5.36
C ALA A 107 4.77 25.66 6.01
N THR A 108 4.44 26.36 7.09
CA THR A 108 5.38 27.12 7.94
C THR A 108 5.51 26.51 9.35
N GLY A 109 4.93 25.33 9.57
CA GLY A 109 4.99 24.65 10.87
C GLY A 109 4.19 23.35 10.86
N VAL A 110 4.33 22.62 11.95
CA VAL A 110 3.78 21.25 12.14
C VAL A 110 2.27 21.19 11.90
N GLY A 111 1.51 22.18 12.38
CA GLY A 111 0.05 22.19 12.27
C GLY A 111 -0.43 22.10 10.81
N ALA A 112 0.20 22.86 9.89
CA ALA A 112 -0.12 22.80 8.48
C ALA A 112 0.18 21.41 7.89
N VAL A 113 1.33 20.81 8.25
CA VAL A 113 1.67 19.46 7.81
C VAL A 113 0.67 18.43 8.32
N LEU A 114 0.25 18.49 9.59
CA LEU A 114 -0.75 17.55 10.13
C LEU A 114 -2.08 17.65 9.38
N VAL A 115 -2.57 18.88 9.10
CA VAL A 115 -3.79 19.09 8.30
C VAL A 115 -3.62 18.52 6.90
N ALA A 116 -2.50 18.83 6.22
CA ALA A 116 -2.20 18.30 4.90
C ALA A 116 -2.22 16.76 4.89
N ARG A 117 -1.65 16.12 5.91
CA ARG A 117 -1.62 14.65 6.03
C ARG A 117 -3.01 14.04 6.21
N VAL A 118 -3.90 14.65 7.02
CA VAL A 118 -5.29 14.20 7.15
C VAL A 118 -6.03 14.30 5.82
N VAL A 119 -5.91 15.44 5.12
CA VAL A 119 -6.52 15.65 3.80
C VAL A 119 -5.97 14.66 2.77
N GLN A 120 -4.67 14.38 2.80
CA GLN A 120 -4.01 13.42 1.93
C GLN A 120 -4.49 11.98 2.20
N GLY A 121 -4.75 11.63 3.46
CA GLY A 121 -5.35 10.34 3.84
C GLY A 121 -6.76 10.19 3.25
N ALA A 122 -7.58 11.22 3.35
CA ALA A 122 -8.91 11.25 2.74
C ALA A 122 -8.86 11.11 1.21
N ALA A 123 -7.97 11.85 0.54
CA ALA A 123 -7.73 11.75 -0.90
C ALA A 123 -7.35 10.32 -1.30
N MET A 124 -6.46 9.70 -0.53
CA MET A 124 -5.98 8.34 -0.79
C MET A 124 -7.07 7.29 -0.68
N ALA A 125 -7.93 7.37 0.36
CA ALA A 125 -9.03 6.42 0.55
C ALA A 125 -10.02 6.46 -0.62
N LEU A 126 -10.44 7.67 -1.05
CA LEU A 126 -11.33 7.85 -2.21
C LEU A 126 -10.66 7.37 -3.49
N GLY A 127 -9.39 7.78 -3.70
CA GLY A 127 -8.65 7.48 -4.92
C GLY A 127 -8.38 6.00 -5.10
N MET A 128 -7.92 5.29 -4.06
CA MET A 128 -7.67 3.85 -4.13
C MET A 128 -8.94 3.08 -4.53
N GLY A 129 -10.07 3.37 -3.90
CA GLY A 129 -11.33 2.72 -4.21
C GLY A 129 -11.78 2.99 -5.64
N ALA A 130 -11.84 4.26 -6.05
CA ALA A 130 -12.35 4.66 -7.35
C ALA A 130 -11.40 4.29 -8.52
N LEU A 131 -10.08 4.52 -8.37
CA LEU A 131 -9.09 4.19 -9.39
C LEU A 131 -8.88 2.68 -9.52
N GLY A 132 -8.87 1.96 -8.40
CA GLY A 132 -8.77 0.50 -8.41
C GLY A 132 -9.96 -0.14 -9.13
N ALA A 133 -11.17 0.36 -8.88
CA ALA A 133 -12.37 -0.09 -9.58
C ALA A 133 -12.37 0.33 -11.07
N ALA A 134 -11.95 1.56 -11.39
CA ALA A 134 -11.81 2.03 -12.76
C ALA A 134 -10.82 1.18 -13.56
N LEU A 135 -9.68 0.81 -12.93
CA LEU A 135 -8.69 -0.07 -13.55
C LEU A 135 -9.27 -1.43 -13.95
N LEU A 136 -10.17 -1.99 -13.11
CA LEU A 136 -10.87 -3.23 -13.44
C LEU A 136 -11.96 -3.02 -14.49
N ASP A 137 -12.71 -1.92 -14.40
CA ASP A 137 -13.80 -1.59 -15.32
C ASP A 137 -13.29 -1.28 -16.76
N PHE A 138 -12.09 -0.70 -16.88
CA PHE A 138 -11.42 -0.41 -18.18
C PHE A 138 -10.41 -1.48 -18.61
N ALA A 139 -10.36 -2.63 -17.94
CA ALA A 139 -9.46 -3.71 -18.32
C ALA A 139 -9.68 -4.12 -19.79
N PRO A 140 -8.60 -4.40 -20.55
CA PRO A 140 -8.74 -4.90 -21.91
C PRO A 140 -9.44 -6.25 -21.92
N PRO A 141 -10.02 -6.67 -23.07
CA PRO A 141 -10.58 -8.01 -23.22
C PRO A 141 -9.56 -9.06 -22.75
N HIS A 142 -9.99 -9.99 -21.91
CA HIS A 142 -9.12 -10.99 -21.26
C HIS A 142 -8.05 -10.42 -20.29
N GLY A 143 -8.03 -9.11 -20.04
CA GLY A 143 -7.06 -8.42 -19.17
C GLY A 143 -7.44 -8.32 -17.68
N GLY A 144 -8.51 -8.95 -17.24
CA GLY A 144 -8.97 -8.87 -15.84
C GLY A 144 -7.91 -9.31 -14.81
N ARG A 145 -7.12 -10.34 -15.15
CA ARG A 145 -5.99 -10.79 -14.31
C ARG A 145 -4.89 -9.73 -14.25
N LEU A 146 -4.56 -9.08 -15.36
CA LEU A 146 -3.60 -7.98 -15.41
C LEU A 146 -4.07 -6.80 -14.55
N ALA A 147 -5.34 -6.39 -14.71
CA ALA A 147 -5.92 -5.30 -13.94
C ALA A 147 -5.89 -5.59 -12.43
N ALA A 148 -6.26 -6.79 -12.02
CA ALA A 148 -6.19 -7.20 -10.61
C ALA A 148 -4.74 -7.21 -10.08
N THR A 149 -3.78 -7.68 -10.89
CA THR A 149 -2.35 -7.67 -10.54
C THR A 149 -1.84 -6.24 -10.36
N LEU A 150 -2.14 -5.36 -11.31
CA LEU A 150 -1.73 -3.95 -11.25
C LEU A 150 -2.41 -3.22 -10.09
N ASN A 151 -3.69 -3.47 -9.83
CA ASN A 151 -4.39 -2.88 -8.69
C ASN A 151 -3.71 -3.19 -7.34
N GLY A 152 -3.12 -4.37 -7.19
CA GLY A 152 -2.37 -4.74 -6.00
C GLY A 152 -0.91 -4.24 -5.97
N ALA A 153 -0.28 -4.05 -7.13
CA ALA A 153 1.14 -3.71 -7.24
C ALA A 153 1.41 -2.20 -7.40
N LEU A 154 0.51 -1.46 -8.06
CA LEU A 154 0.73 -0.03 -8.32
C LEU A 154 0.78 0.84 -7.05
N PRO A 155 -0.03 0.59 -5.98
CA PRO A 155 0.09 1.38 -4.77
C PRO A 155 1.47 1.28 -4.10
N PRO A 156 2.04 0.11 -3.79
CA PRO A 156 3.38 0.03 -3.23
C PRO A 156 4.47 0.50 -4.21
N PHE A 157 4.30 0.34 -5.52
CA PHE A 157 5.19 0.91 -6.53
C PHE A 157 5.18 2.45 -6.47
N GLY A 158 4.01 3.07 -6.36
CA GLY A 158 3.90 4.52 -6.21
C GLY A 158 4.53 5.04 -4.91
N LEU A 159 4.41 4.30 -3.80
CA LEU A 159 5.15 4.63 -2.57
C LEU A 159 6.67 4.63 -2.80
N ALA A 160 7.20 3.66 -3.56
CA ALA A 160 8.62 3.61 -3.92
C ALA A 160 9.03 4.81 -4.78
N VAL A 161 8.25 5.13 -5.81
CA VAL A 161 8.49 6.29 -6.68
C VAL A 161 8.47 7.59 -5.86
N GLY A 162 7.46 7.78 -5.00
CA GLY A 162 7.33 8.99 -4.19
C GLY A 162 8.47 9.19 -3.21
N SER A 163 8.89 8.12 -2.53
CA SER A 163 10.01 8.19 -1.59
C SER A 163 11.35 8.47 -2.27
N LEU A 164 11.59 7.90 -3.46
CA LEU A 164 12.78 8.20 -4.26
C LEU A 164 12.76 9.64 -4.75
N LEU A 165 11.64 10.11 -5.31
CA LEU A 165 11.49 11.50 -5.73
C LEU A 165 11.75 12.44 -4.56
N GLY A 166 11.11 12.23 -3.40
CA GLY A 166 11.36 13.03 -2.22
C GLY A 166 12.83 13.05 -1.81
N GLY A 167 13.49 11.89 -1.81
CA GLY A 167 14.91 11.77 -1.49
C GLY A 167 15.82 12.52 -2.47
N VAL A 168 15.55 12.42 -3.79
CA VAL A 168 16.30 13.14 -4.85
C VAL A 168 16.12 14.64 -4.71
N PHE A 169 14.89 15.12 -4.55
CA PHE A 169 14.62 16.55 -4.40
C PHE A 169 15.26 17.11 -3.12
N VAL A 170 15.17 16.40 -2.01
CA VAL A 170 15.82 16.81 -0.75
C VAL A 170 17.35 16.91 -0.90
N GLN A 171 17.96 16.08 -1.72
CA GLN A 171 19.42 16.06 -1.85
C GLN A 171 19.98 17.05 -2.86
N PHE A 172 19.29 17.30 -3.96
CA PHE A 172 19.87 18.01 -5.10
C PHE A 172 19.24 19.38 -5.38
N GLU A 173 18.07 19.67 -4.79
CA GLU A 173 17.35 20.90 -5.10
C GLU A 173 17.56 22.01 -4.05
N PRO A 174 17.57 23.30 -4.47
CA PRO A 174 17.83 24.43 -3.58
C PRO A 174 16.69 24.70 -2.58
N ASP A 175 15.42 24.31 -2.90
CA ASP A 175 14.27 24.39 -2.00
C ASP A 175 13.71 22.99 -1.73
N PRO A 176 14.41 22.19 -0.89
CA PRO A 176 14.14 20.78 -0.73
C PRO A 176 12.81 20.48 -0.02
N THR A 177 12.25 21.47 0.70
CA THR A 177 11.02 21.32 1.48
C THR A 177 9.75 21.62 0.69
N ARG A 178 9.86 22.25 -0.50
CA ARG A 178 8.72 22.71 -1.30
C ARG A 178 8.67 22.15 -2.70
N LEU A 179 9.81 22.09 -3.40
CA LEU A 179 9.85 21.84 -4.85
C LEU A 179 9.25 20.48 -5.23
N VAL A 180 9.48 19.43 -4.44
CA VAL A 180 8.87 18.12 -4.70
C VAL A 180 7.34 18.20 -4.69
N PHE A 181 6.76 18.98 -3.77
CA PHE A 181 5.31 19.14 -3.68
C PHE A 181 4.75 20.01 -4.80
N VAL A 182 5.50 21.02 -5.26
CA VAL A 182 5.13 21.82 -6.45
C VAL A 182 5.08 20.93 -7.70
N VAL A 183 6.12 20.13 -7.94
CA VAL A 183 6.17 19.22 -9.10
C VAL A 183 5.03 18.21 -9.05
N LEU A 184 4.80 17.58 -7.89
CA LEU A 184 3.69 16.66 -7.72
C LEU A 184 2.31 17.34 -7.88
N SER A 185 2.18 18.62 -7.47
CA SER A 185 0.96 19.40 -7.68
C SER A 185 0.68 19.60 -9.17
N VAL A 186 1.70 19.95 -9.96
CA VAL A 186 1.57 20.08 -11.42
C VAL A 186 1.14 18.76 -12.05
N VAL A 187 1.76 17.64 -11.66
CA VAL A 187 1.38 16.30 -12.15
C VAL A 187 -0.07 15.97 -11.79
N VAL A 188 -0.49 16.23 -10.55
CA VAL A 188 -1.87 15.97 -10.10
C VAL A 188 -2.88 16.86 -10.86
N VAL A 189 -2.55 18.13 -11.14
CA VAL A 189 -3.40 19.02 -11.94
C VAL A 189 -3.56 18.48 -13.35
N VAL A 190 -2.46 18.11 -14.03
CA VAL A 190 -2.50 17.56 -15.39
C VAL A 190 -3.33 16.28 -15.45
N LEU A 191 -3.07 15.33 -14.54
CA LEU A 191 -3.82 14.07 -14.48
C LEU A 191 -5.28 14.29 -14.09
N GLY A 192 -5.58 15.24 -13.20
CA GLY A 192 -6.93 15.65 -12.84
C GLY A 192 -7.69 16.24 -14.04
N ALA A 193 -7.03 17.10 -14.83
CA ALA A 193 -7.59 17.63 -16.08
C ALA A 193 -7.86 16.51 -17.10
N MET A 194 -6.94 15.54 -17.22
CA MET A 194 -7.17 14.35 -18.04
C MET A 194 -8.35 13.51 -17.51
N ALA A 195 -8.46 13.34 -16.18
CA ALA A 195 -9.56 12.59 -15.56
C ALA A 195 -10.94 13.25 -15.81
N PHE A 196 -10.98 14.54 -16.10
CA PHE A 196 -12.21 15.21 -16.51
C PHE A 196 -12.81 14.63 -17.79
N PHE A 197 -11.98 14.10 -18.68
CA PHE A 197 -12.41 13.43 -19.92
C PHE A 197 -12.56 11.91 -19.78
N LEU A 198 -12.39 11.36 -18.58
CA LEU A 198 -12.57 9.93 -18.32
C LEU A 198 -14.03 9.55 -18.55
N PRO A 199 -14.33 8.54 -19.41
CA PRO A 199 -15.69 8.06 -19.57
C PRO A 199 -16.17 7.37 -18.30
N GLU A 200 -17.48 7.46 -18.00
CA GLU A 200 -18.07 6.63 -16.95
C GLU A 200 -18.20 5.19 -17.44
N ALA A 201 -17.59 4.26 -16.72
CA ALA A 201 -17.58 2.85 -17.08
C ALA A 201 -18.88 2.14 -16.70
N ARG A 202 -19.61 2.64 -15.70
CA ARG A 202 -20.83 2.05 -15.18
C ARG A 202 -21.91 3.10 -14.91
N PRO A 203 -23.19 2.73 -15.08
CA PRO A 203 -24.31 3.60 -14.72
C PRO A 203 -24.32 3.84 -13.20
N ARG A 204 -24.75 5.03 -12.80
CA ARG A 204 -24.96 5.40 -11.40
C ARG A 204 -26.04 4.54 -10.76
N ARG A 205 -25.89 4.20 -9.48
CA ARG A 205 -26.84 3.42 -8.72
C ARG A 205 -27.50 4.27 -7.63
N PRO A 206 -28.78 4.10 -7.32
CA PRO A 206 -29.38 4.75 -6.17
C PRO A 206 -28.76 4.25 -4.86
N GLY A 207 -28.88 5.04 -3.76
CA GLY A 207 -28.42 4.62 -2.45
C GLY A 207 -27.06 5.19 -2.02
N ALA A 208 -26.53 6.25 -2.64
CA ALA A 208 -25.26 6.87 -2.29
C ALA A 208 -25.16 7.24 -0.80
N LEU A 209 -26.21 7.79 -0.18
CA LEU A 209 -26.23 8.11 1.26
C LEU A 209 -26.24 6.86 2.13
N ALA A 210 -26.90 5.79 1.71
CA ALA A 210 -26.91 4.53 2.42
C ALA A 210 -25.53 3.83 2.36
N SER A 211 -24.77 4.05 1.28
CA SER A 211 -23.42 3.50 1.12
C SER A 211 -22.36 4.13 2.03
N LEU A 212 -22.69 5.26 2.68
CA LEU A 212 -21.82 5.89 3.68
C LEU A 212 -21.86 5.17 5.05
N ARG A 213 -22.71 4.16 5.20
CA ARG A 213 -22.73 3.35 6.43
C ARG A 213 -21.55 2.37 6.42
N PRO A 214 -20.81 2.27 7.53
CA PRO A 214 -19.72 1.32 7.66
C PRO A 214 -20.18 -0.11 7.37
N ALA A 215 -19.58 -0.76 6.39
CA ALA A 215 -19.85 -2.15 6.05
C ALA A 215 -18.59 -2.99 6.37
N LEU A 216 -18.46 -3.40 7.64
CA LEU A 216 -17.40 -4.31 8.08
C LEU A 216 -18.00 -5.70 8.25
N SER A 217 -17.35 -6.71 7.72
CA SER A 217 -17.79 -8.11 7.82
C SER A 217 -16.60 -9.03 8.01
N LEU A 218 -16.78 -10.01 8.91
CA LEU A 218 -15.88 -11.15 9.07
C LEU A 218 -16.73 -12.43 9.20
N PRO A 219 -17.14 -13.03 8.06
CA PRO A 219 -17.98 -14.24 8.05
C PRO A 219 -17.33 -15.38 8.84
N ALA A 220 -18.13 -16.15 9.56
CA ALA A 220 -17.65 -17.23 10.42
C ALA A 220 -16.77 -18.23 9.67
N ARG A 221 -17.14 -18.55 8.43
CA ARG A 221 -16.40 -19.47 7.54
C ARG A 221 -14.97 -18.98 7.27
N VAL A 222 -14.76 -17.67 7.16
CA VAL A 222 -13.45 -17.07 6.82
C VAL A 222 -12.55 -16.91 8.04
N ARG A 223 -13.12 -16.84 9.27
CA ARG A 223 -12.37 -16.58 10.51
C ARG A 223 -11.13 -17.47 10.71
N PRO A 224 -11.18 -18.80 10.50
CA PRO A 224 -10.01 -19.64 10.73
C PRO A 224 -8.84 -19.31 9.80
N VAL A 225 -9.11 -18.99 8.50
CA VAL A 225 -8.07 -18.57 7.55
C VAL A 225 -7.58 -17.17 7.89
N PHE A 226 -8.52 -16.26 8.23
CA PHE A 226 -8.20 -14.87 8.57
C PHE A 226 -7.20 -14.80 9.75
N PHE A 227 -7.49 -15.47 10.87
CA PHE A 227 -6.58 -15.45 12.03
C PHE A 227 -5.25 -16.15 11.75
N ALA A 228 -5.22 -17.15 10.87
CA ALA A 228 -3.97 -17.84 10.52
C ALA A 228 -3.03 -16.99 9.65
N VAL A 229 -3.54 -16.01 8.88
CA VAL A 229 -2.71 -15.11 8.05
C VAL A 229 -2.56 -13.72 8.67
N LEU A 230 -3.36 -13.38 9.68
CA LEU A 230 -3.45 -12.05 10.27
C LEU A 230 -2.08 -11.52 10.73
N GLY A 231 -1.32 -12.34 11.45
CA GLY A 231 0.01 -11.94 11.94
C GLY A 231 0.96 -11.53 10.81
N CYS A 232 0.93 -12.27 9.69
CA CYS A 232 1.75 -11.95 8.52
C CYS A 232 1.30 -10.64 7.84
N MET A 233 -0.02 -10.42 7.74
CA MET A 233 -0.58 -9.20 7.19
C MET A 233 -0.26 -7.98 8.05
N LEU A 234 -0.40 -8.08 9.37
CA LEU A 234 -0.02 -7.04 10.32
C LEU A 234 1.46 -6.72 10.23
N ALA A 235 2.32 -7.74 10.21
CA ALA A 235 3.77 -7.60 10.09
C ALA A 235 4.19 -6.91 8.78
N SER A 236 3.54 -7.26 7.65
CA SER A 236 3.77 -6.64 6.35
C SER A 236 3.52 -5.13 6.41
N TRP A 237 2.36 -4.72 6.91
CA TRP A 237 2.00 -3.30 6.96
C TRP A 237 2.78 -2.54 8.04
N ALA A 238 3.06 -3.16 9.18
CA ALA A 238 3.93 -2.58 10.21
C ALA A 238 5.32 -2.28 9.65
N LEU A 239 5.93 -3.22 8.91
CA LEU A 239 7.23 -3.01 8.28
C LEU A 239 7.22 -1.80 7.34
N ALA A 240 6.23 -1.71 6.46
CA ALA A 240 6.09 -0.56 5.54
C ALA A 240 5.87 0.75 6.31
N GLY A 241 5.08 0.72 7.39
CA GLY A 241 4.83 1.87 8.26
C GLY A 241 6.09 2.39 8.94
N LEU A 242 6.95 1.50 9.44
CA LEU A 242 8.23 1.87 10.02
C LEU A 242 9.08 2.65 9.01
N TYR A 243 9.24 2.11 7.80
CA TYR A 243 10.09 2.73 6.79
C TYR A 243 9.52 4.06 6.29
N LEU A 244 8.22 4.16 6.06
CA LEU A 244 7.60 5.43 5.62
C LEU A 244 7.57 6.50 6.72
N GLY A 245 7.43 6.10 7.98
CA GLY A 245 7.42 7.05 9.09
C GLY A 245 8.79 7.40 9.65
N MET A 246 9.73 6.44 9.68
CA MET A 246 11.01 6.58 10.36
C MET A 246 12.23 6.17 9.50
N GLY A 247 12.04 5.64 8.27
CA GLY A 247 13.14 5.08 7.46
C GLY A 247 14.26 6.07 7.18
N ALA A 248 13.95 7.31 6.82
CA ALA A 248 14.94 8.35 6.60
C ALA A 248 15.69 8.73 7.89
N THR A 249 14.98 8.80 9.02
CA THR A 249 15.57 9.06 10.36
C THR A 249 16.47 7.90 10.80
N LEU A 250 16.05 6.66 10.53
CA LEU A 250 16.82 5.44 10.82
C LEU A 250 18.15 5.43 10.07
N VAL A 251 18.11 5.67 8.76
CA VAL A 251 19.32 5.72 7.90
C VAL A 251 20.27 6.79 8.38
N ARG A 252 19.79 7.99 8.67
CA ARG A 252 20.60 9.11 9.12
C ARG A 252 21.12 8.93 10.54
N GLY A 253 20.27 8.45 11.47
CA GLY A 253 20.60 8.40 12.91
C GLY A 253 21.39 7.18 13.33
N ILE A 254 21.22 6.02 12.68
CA ILE A 254 21.92 4.76 13.05
C ILE A 254 23.12 4.51 12.13
N PHE A 255 22.94 4.70 10.81
CA PHE A 255 24.00 4.39 9.83
C PHE A 255 24.83 5.61 9.44
N HIS A 256 24.53 6.79 10.02
CA HIS A 256 25.24 8.05 9.77
C HIS A 256 25.36 8.41 8.27
N ALA A 257 24.40 7.96 7.45
CA ALA A 257 24.33 8.30 6.04
C ALA A 257 23.51 9.60 5.87
N PRO A 258 24.18 10.74 5.58
CA PRO A 258 23.50 12.03 5.52
C PRO A 258 22.70 12.24 4.23
N GLN A 259 22.95 11.43 3.19
CA GLN A 259 22.35 11.55 1.87
C GLN A 259 20.85 11.21 1.94
N ALA A 260 19.99 12.16 1.61
CA ALA A 260 18.54 11.99 1.66
C ALA A 260 18.03 10.91 0.66
N VAL A 261 18.70 10.76 -0.47
CA VAL A 261 18.43 9.71 -1.46
C VAL A 261 18.54 8.33 -0.83
N VAL A 262 19.51 8.10 0.08
CA VAL A 262 19.70 6.80 0.76
C VAL A 262 18.48 6.48 1.64
N GLY A 263 17.91 7.48 2.33
CA GLY A 263 16.67 7.34 3.08
C GLY A 263 15.47 7.01 2.18
N GLY A 264 15.33 7.74 1.06
CA GLY A 264 14.31 7.45 0.05
C GLY A 264 14.45 6.06 -0.56
N LEU A 265 15.69 5.63 -0.86
CA LEU A 265 15.99 4.31 -1.39
C LEU A 265 15.68 3.19 -0.37
N ALA A 266 15.92 3.41 0.92
CA ALA A 266 15.57 2.44 1.96
C ALA A 266 14.07 2.15 1.99
N ILE A 267 13.22 3.18 1.84
CA ILE A 267 11.76 3.05 1.73
C ILE A 267 11.41 2.34 0.42
N ALA A 268 12.01 2.79 -0.70
CA ALA A 268 11.73 2.26 -2.03
C ALA A 268 12.12 0.78 -2.18
N CYS A 269 13.18 0.32 -1.51
CA CYS A 269 13.55 -1.09 -1.48
C CYS A 269 12.43 -1.96 -0.88
N VAL A 270 11.86 -1.57 0.25
CA VAL A 270 10.77 -2.34 0.87
C VAL A 270 9.51 -2.30 0.01
N THR A 271 9.08 -1.12 -0.42
CA THR A 271 7.80 -0.93 -1.12
C THR A 271 7.88 -1.36 -2.59
N GLY A 272 8.99 -1.07 -3.28
CA GLY A 272 9.21 -1.43 -4.68
C GLY A 272 9.43 -2.93 -4.86
N VAL A 273 10.26 -3.55 -4.02
CA VAL A 273 10.41 -5.03 -4.03
C VAL A 273 9.09 -5.70 -3.66
N GLY A 274 8.33 -5.12 -2.72
CA GLY A 274 6.99 -5.59 -2.37
C GLY A 274 6.03 -5.54 -3.56
N ALA A 275 6.05 -4.47 -4.37
CA ALA A 275 5.29 -4.37 -5.60
C ALA A 275 5.66 -5.47 -6.60
N LEU A 276 6.95 -5.66 -6.85
CA LEU A 276 7.45 -6.71 -7.74
C LEU A 276 7.06 -8.10 -7.25
N THR A 277 7.22 -8.37 -5.96
CA THR A 277 6.82 -9.66 -5.36
C THR A 277 5.32 -9.88 -5.48
N GLY A 278 4.50 -8.83 -5.29
CA GLY A 278 3.06 -8.90 -5.49
C GLY A 278 2.70 -9.25 -6.94
N MET A 279 3.40 -8.68 -7.92
CA MET A 279 3.20 -8.99 -9.36
C MET A 279 3.57 -10.43 -9.71
N VAL A 280 4.76 -10.87 -9.32
CA VAL A 280 5.25 -12.22 -9.59
C VAL A 280 4.41 -13.26 -8.85
N GLY A 281 4.07 -12.99 -7.60
CA GLY A 281 3.28 -13.86 -6.73
C GLY A 281 1.88 -14.18 -7.27
N GLN A 282 1.29 -13.34 -8.15
CA GLN A 282 0.01 -13.63 -8.79
C GLN A 282 0.04 -14.89 -9.69
N ARG A 283 1.22 -15.28 -10.16
CA ARG A 283 1.41 -16.48 -11.01
C ARG A 283 1.63 -17.74 -10.19
N LEU A 284 1.87 -17.61 -8.90
CA LEU A 284 2.20 -18.69 -7.99
C LEU A 284 1.00 -19.03 -7.08
N ASP A 285 1.03 -20.19 -6.48
CA ASP A 285 0.04 -20.58 -5.48
C ASP A 285 0.04 -19.62 -4.27
N ALA A 286 -1.16 -19.18 -3.84
CA ALA A 286 -1.30 -18.17 -2.80
C ALA A 286 -0.67 -18.57 -1.47
N ARG A 287 -0.73 -19.86 -1.13
CA ARG A 287 -0.17 -20.40 0.11
C ARG A 287 1.36 -20.37 0.09
N HIS A 288 1.97 -20.79 -1.02
CA HIS A 288 3.43 -20.73 -1.16
C HIS A 288 3.94 -19.28 -1.11
N VAL A 289 3.25 -18.35 -1.77
CA VAL A 289 3.56 -16.92 -1.73
C VAL A 289 3.48 -16.38 -0.29
N MET A 290 2.41 -16.74 0.45
CA MET A 290 2.23 -16.34 1.85
C MET A 290 3.31 -16.93 2.77
N ILE A 291 3.66 -18.21 2.63
CA ILE A 291 4.71 -18.86 3.43
C ILE A 291 6.07 -18.24 3.14
N ALA A 292 6.43 -18.07 1.86
CA ALA A 292 7.67 -17.40 1.48
C ALA A 292 7.73 -15.95 2.01
N GLY A 293 6.59 -15.24 1.94
CA GLY A 293 6.43 -13.91 2.51
C GLY A 293 6.62 -13.88 4.03
N ALA A 294 6.05 -14.84 4.76
CA ALA A 294 6.20 -14.96 6.21
C ALA A 294 7.66 -15.24 6.61
N ILE A 295 8.35 -16.15 5.90
CA ILE A 295 9.77 -16.41 6.11
C ILE A 295 10.58 -15.14 5.86
N ALA A 296 10.31 -14.43 4.77
CA ALA A 296 11.00 -13.19 4.43
C ALA A 296 10.75 -12.07 5.46
N LEU A 297 9.55 -12.01 6.07
CA LEU A 297 9.23 -11.07 7.17
C LEU A 297 9.89 -11.47 8.51
N VAL A 298 10.36 -12.69 8.66
CA VAL A 298 11.22 -13.07 9.79
C VAL A 298 12.68 -12.70 9.48
N VAL A 299 13.17 -13.14 8.32
CA VAL A 299 14.59 -13.02 7.96
C VAL A 299 14.97 -11.56 7.66
N GLY A 300 14.16 -10.81 6.96
CA GLY A 300 14.44 -9.41 6.58
C GLY A 300 14.71 -8.51 7.79
N PRO A 301 13.78 -8.40 8.76
CA PRO A 301 14.03 -7.64 9.98
C PRO A 301 15.22 -8.15 10.78
N LEU A 302 15.47 -9.47 10.87
CA LEU A 302 16.65 -9.99 11.53
C LEU A 302 17.96 -9.53 10.87
N LEU A 303 18.02 -9.47 9.53
CA LEU A 303 19.15 -8.88 8.80
C LEU A 303 19.31 -7.39 9.11
N VAL A 304 18.20 -6.64 9.20
CA VAL A 304 18.22 -5.23 9.61
C VAL A 304 18.72 -5.10 11.06
N LEU A 305 18.31 -5.99 11.96
CA LEU A 305 18.83 -6.00 13.34
C LEU A 305 20.35 -6.28 13.38
N ALA A 306 20.84 -7.22 12.58
CA ALA A 306 22.27 -7.47 12.43
C ALA A 306 23.00 -6.24 11.84
N ALA A 307 22.41 -5.56 10.87
CA ALA A 307 22.91 -4.30 10.31
C ALA A 307 23.04 -3.22 11.38
N VAL A 308 22.02 -3.06 12.22
CA VAL A 308 22.01 -2.09 13.35
C VAL A 308 23.12 -2.41 14.37
N GLN A 309 23.43 -3.69 14.61
CA GLN A 309 24.49 -4.09 15.54
C GLN A 309 25.89 -3.87 14.96
N THR A 310 26.07 -4.16 13.67
CA THR A 310 27.35 -4.07 12.97
C THR A 310 27.66 -2.70 12.37
N GLY A 311 26.64 -1.81 12.26
CA GLY A 311 26.76 -0.51 11.58
C GLY A 311 26.84 -0.61 10.05
N GLN A 312 26.55 -1.77 9.46
CA GLN A 312 26.73 -2.01 8.03
C GLN A 312 25.49 -1.67 7.21
N LEU A 313 25.55 -0.58 6.46
CA LEU A 313 24.43 -0.07 5.63
C LEU A 313 24.00 -1.07 4.54
N TRP A 314 24.94 -1.77 3.88
CA TRP A 314 24.61 -2.75 2.83
C TRP A 314 23.75 -3.91 3.37
N LEU A 315 24.01 -4.33 4.61
CA LEU A 315 23.26 -5.40 5.27
C LEU A 315 21.81 -4.95 5.57
N MET A 316 21.60 -3.66 5.90
CA MET A 316 20.28 -3.07 6.02
C MET A 316 19.53 -3.13 4.69
N PHE A 317 20.17 -2.78 3.57
CA PHE A 317 19.54 -2.87 2.25
C PHE A 317 19.20 -4.31 1.85
N LEU A 318 20.07 -5.27 2.16
CA LEU A 318 19.76 -6.68 1.98
C LEU A 318 18.52 -7.08 2.78
N GLY A 319 18.46 -6.68 4.05
CA GLY A 319 17.30 -6.90 4.91
C GLY A 319 16.04 -6.22 4.37
N ASN A 320 16.15 -5.03 3.78
CA ASN A 320 15.03 -4.32 3.14
C ASN A 320 14.52 -5.03 1.88
N VAL A 321 15.40 -5.56 1.05
CA VAL A 321 15.01 -6.36 -0.12
C VAL A 321 14.27 -7.62 0.33
N VAL A 322 14.82 -8.37 1.29
CA VAL A 322 14.17 -9.56 1.86
C VAL A 322 12.85 -9.19 2.54
N GLY A 323 12.82 -8.12 3.35
CA GLY A 323 11.60 -7.60 3.98
C GLY A 323 10.56 -7.14 2.97
N GLY A 324 10.99 -6.59 1.83
CA GLY A 324 10.12 -6.22 0.71
C GLY A 324 9.45 -7.44 0.06
N ILE A 325 10.19 -8.54 -0.13
CA ILE A 325 9.60 -9.83 -0.55
C ILE A 325 8.52 -10.23 0.46
N GLY A 326 8.81 -10.07 1.75
CA GLY A 326 7.89 -10.32 2.84
C GLY A 326 6.64 -9.42 2.79
N PHE A 327 6.82 -8.12 2.58
CA PHE A 327 5.72 -7.15 2.48
C PHE A 327 4.75 -7.50 1.36
N GLY A 328 5.25 -7.73 0.14
CA GLY A 328 4.41 -8.08 -1.01
C GLY A 328 3.82 -9.49 -0.89
N GLY A 329 4.63 -10.50 -0.57
CA GLY A 329 4.22 -11.90 -0.51
C GLY A 329 3.28 -12.20 0.67
N GLY A 330 3.60 -11.68 1.86
CA GLY A 330 2.80 -11.89 3.07
C GLY A 330 1.41 -11.30 2.96
N PHE A 331 1.29 -10.04 2.53
CA PHE A 331 0.00 -9.39 2.37
C PHE A 331 -0.81 -9.96 1.21
N GLN A 332 -0.25 -10.01 0.00
CA GLN A 332 -0.96 -10.47 -1.20
C GLN A 332 -1.33 -11.95 -1.13
N GLY A 333 -0.41 -12.80 -0.62
CA GLY A 333 -0.68 -14.22 -0.41
C GLY A 333 -1.80 -14.43 0.62
N GLY A 334 -1.72 -13.74 1.77
CA GLY A 334 -2.75 -13.79 2.81
C GLY A 334 -4.11 -13.30 2.34
N LEU A 335 -4.16 -12.18 1.62
CA LEU A 335 -5.40 -11.63 1.06
C LEU A 335 -6.07 -12.61 0.08
N ARG A 336 -5.29 -13.24 -0.80
CA ARG A 336 -5.82 -14.24 -1.75
C ARG A 336 -6.39 -15.45 -1.04
N LEU A 337 -5.75 -15.94 0.03
CA LEU A 337 -6.25 -17.05 0.83
C LEU A 337 -7.58 -16.71 1.51
N ILE A 338 -7.71 -15.49 2.06
CA ILE A 338 -8.94 -15.03 2.69
C ILE A 338 -10.07 -14.92 1.65
N LEU A 339 -9.80 -14.31 0.50
CA LEU A 339 -10.80 -14.07 -0.55
C LEU A 339 -11.25 -15.36 -1.23
N ALA A 340 -10.42 -16.40 -1.27
CA ALA A 340 -10.80 -17.71 -1.81
C ALA A 340 -11.89 -18.41 -0.99
N GLU A 341 -11.93 -18.16 0.33
CA GLU A 341 -12.95 -18.73 1.24
C GLU A 341 -14.17 -17.81 1.39
N ALA A 342 -14.11 -16.57 0.88
CA ALA A 342 -15.15 -15.56 1.10
C ALA A 342 -16.32 -15.70 0.11
N PRO A 343 -17.58 -15.79 0.59
CA PRO A 343 -18.75 -15.66 -0.25
C PRO A 343 -18.73 -14.32 -1.02
N GLU A 344 -19.22 -14.32 -2.25
CA GLU A 344 -19.15 -13.16 -3.12
C GLU A 344 -19.85 -11.92 -2.52
N ALA A 345 -20.99 -12.14 -1.87
CA ALA A 345 -21.76 -11.10 -1.18
C ALA A 345 -21.01 -10.43 -0.02
N ASP A 346 -20.08 -11.14 0.65
CA ASP A 346 -19.37 -10.67 1.82
C ASP A 346 -18.00 -10.04 1.51
N ARG A 347 -17.50 -10.18 0.27
CA ARG A 347 -16.13 -9.76 -0.11
C ARG A 347 -15.86 -8.29 0.13
N ALA A 348 -16.83 -7.42 -0.13
CA ALA A 348 -16.66 -5.98 0.06
C ALA A 348 -16.45 -5.63 1.55
N GLY A 349 -17.32 -6.13 2.45
CA GLY A 349 -17.20 -5.91 3.88
C GLY A 349 -15.93 -6.53 4.48
N LEU A 350 -15.54 -7.72 3.98
CA LEU A 350 -14.32 -8.40 4.37
C LEU A 350 -13.06 -7.61 3.96
N LEU A 351 -13.01 -7.09 2.74
CA LEU A 351 -11.92 -6.22 2.29
C LEU A 351 -11.81 -4.96 3.13
N SER A 352 -12.95 -4.32 3.47
CA SER A 352 -12.96 -3.18 4.37
C SER A 352 -12.37 -3.52 5.74
N THR A 353 -12.71 -4.69 6.29
CA THR A 353 -12.16 -5.17 7.57
C THR A 353 -10.66 -5.44 7.48
N VAL A 354 -10.20 -6.09 6.41
CA VAL A 354 -8.78 -6.36 6.15
C VAL A 354 -7.99 -5.06 6.05
N TYR A 355 -8.46 -4.11 5.25
CA TYR A 355 -7.75 -2.82 5.08
C TYR A 355 -7.78 -1.98 6.36
N LEU A 356 -8.88 -1.96 7.11
CA LEU A 356 -8.96 -1.27 8.41
C LEU A 356 -7.85 -1.76 9.36
N ILE A 357 -7.72 -3.07 9.51
CA ILE A 357 -6.72 -3.68 10.38
C ILE A 357 -5.30 -3.44 9.83
N SER A 358 -5.12 -3.54 8.52
CA SER A 358 -3.84 -3.32 7.86
C SER A 358 -3.35 -1.88 8.02
N TYR A 359 -4.20 -0.89 7.79
CA TYR A 359 -3.84 0.52 7.99
C TYR A 359 -3.63 0.87 9.47
N PHE A 360 -4.36 0.23 10.37
CA PHE A 360 -4.07 0.37 11.81
C PHE A 360 -2.65 -0.13 12.12
N ALA A 361 -2.27 -1.31 11.61
CA ALA A 361 -0.92 -1.87 11.74
C ALA A 361 0.16 -1.01 11.04
N PHE A 362 -0.20 -0.27 10.01
CA PHE A 362 0.67 0.66 9.29
C PHE A 362 1.01 1.91 10.12
N GLY A 363 0.02 2.48 10.84
CA GLY A 363 0.20 3.74 11.55
C GLY A 363 0.50 3.61 13.03
N ALA A 364 -0.26 2.79 13.75
CA ALA A 364 -0.20 2.76 15.21
C ALA A 364 1.15 2.25 15.77
N PRO A 365 1.77 1.17 15.27
CA PRO A 365 3.08 0.76 15.75
C PRO A 365 4.18 1.77 15.43
N CYS A 366 4.11 2.45 14.28
CA CYS A 366 5.06 3.50 13.91
C CYS A 366 4.95 4.71 14.84
N LEU A 367 3.71 5.13 15.16
CA LEU A 367 3.48 6.22 16.12
C LEU A 367 4.04 5.85 17.51
N LEU A 368 3.77 4.65 17.97
CA LEU A 368 4.29 4.16 19.26
C LEU A 368 5.83 4.15 19.26
N ALA A 369 6.45 3.68 18.18
CA ALA A 369 7.90 3.71 18.02
C ALA A 369 8.47 5.12 18.14
N GLY A 370 7.86 6.10 17.48
CA GLY A 370 8.29 7.50 17.58
C GLY A 370 8.11 8.11 18.96
N LEU A 371 7.03 7.78 19.66
CA LEU A 371 6.77 8.24 21.03
C LEU A 371 7.75 7.62 22.05
N LEU A 372 8.21 6.40 21.83
CA LEU A 372 9.17 5.71 22.68
C LEU A 372 10.63 6.10 22.38
N THR A 373 10.91 6.69 21.22
CA THR A 373 12.29 7.05 20.82
C THR A 373 13.01 8.01 21.77
N PRO A 374 12.36 9.06 22.36
CA PRO A 374 13.04 9.94 23.31
C PRO A 374 13.48 9.26 24.60
N THR A 375 12.76 8.24 25.06
CA THR A 375 13.03 7.53 26.31
C THR A 375 13.94 6.33 26.15
N LEU A 376 13.77 5.54 25.10
CA LEU A 376 14.48 4.28 24.86
C LEU A 376 15.67 4.42 23.88
N GLY A 377 15.72 5.53 23.14
CA GLY A 377 16.67 5.72 22.05
C GLY A 377 16.25 5.04 20.75
N LEU A 378 16.63 5.63 19.63
CA LEU A 378 16.25 5.18 18.27
C LEU A 378 16.68 3.71 18.03
N ARG A 379 17.91 3.34 18.43
CA ARG A 379 18.43 2.00 18.23
C ARG A 379 17.59 0.92 18.93
N THR A 380 17.25 1.14 20.20
CA THR A 380 16.44 0.20 20.99
C THR A 380 15.04 0.05 20.39
N VAL A 381 14.43 1.16 19.98
CA VAL A 381 13.10 1.16 19.35
C VAL A 381 13.10 0.39 18.05
N VAL A 382 14.11 0.58 17.18
CA VAL A 382 14.24 -0.15 15.92
C VAL A 382 14.44 -1.64 16.15
N ILE A 383 15.24 -2.02 17.15
CA ILE A 383 15.42 -3.42 17.55
C ILE A 383 14.08 -4.01 18.02
N GLY A 384 13.40 -3.35 18.95
CA GLY A 384 12.10 -3.81 19.45
C GLY A 384 11.06 -3.96 18.33
N TYR A 385 11.06 -3.03 17.39
CA TYR A 385 10.15 -3.08 16.23
C TYR A 385 10.47 -4.24 15.28
N GLY A 386 11.75 -4.47 14.99
CA GLY A 386 12.18 -5.61 14.16
C GLY A 386 11.83 -6.96 14.81
N VAL A 387 12.01 -7.09 16.14
CA VAL A 387 11.57 -8.26 16.91
C VAL A 387 10.06 -8.42 16.83
N PHE A 388 9.29 -7.36 17.02
CA PHE A 388 7.82 -7.37 16.93
C PHE A 388 7.34 -7.90 15.56
N VAL A 389 7.88 -7.39 14.45
CA VAL A 389 7.53 -7.84 13.10
C VAL A 389 7.92 -9.31 12.89
N SER A 390 9.12 -9.71 13.33
CA SER A 390 9.60 -11.09 13.20
C SER A 390 8.74 -12.08 14.00
N VAL A 391 8.36 -11.74 15.22
CA VAL A 391 7.52 -12.60 16.08
C VAL A 391 6.13 -12.77 15.51
N LEU A 392 5.47 -11.67 15.05
CA LEU A 392 4.17 -11.76 14.40
C LEU A 392 4.21 -12.68 13.17
N SER A 393 5.27 -12.57 12.37
CA SER A 393 5.44 -13.37 11.16
C SER A 393 5.74 -14.83 11.48
N ALA A 394 6.55 -15.09 12.51
CA ALA A 394 6.85 -16.46 12.97
C ALA A 394 5.57 -17.16 13.51
N ILE A 395 4.72 -16.45 14.26
CA ILE A 395 3.44 -16.98 14.72
C ILE A 395 2.55 -17.32 13.53
N ALA A 396 2.41 -16.42 12.56
CA ALA A 396 1.61 -16.68 11.37
C ALA A 396 2.16 -17.87 10.55
N LEU A 397 3.47 -17.98 10.42
CA LEU A 397 4.11 -19.11 9.75
C LEU A 397 3.81 -20.42 10.48
N ALA A 398 3.96 -20.47 11.80
CA ALA A 398 3.67 -21.65 12.61
C ALA A 398 2.19 -22.09 12.47
N LEU A 399 1.26 -21.14 12.52
CA LEU A 399 -0.18 -21.42 12.33
C LEU A 399 -0.48 -21.98 10.92
N GLN A 400 0.20 -21.47 9.88
CA GLN A 400 0.02 -21.97 8.51
C GLN A 400 0.59 -23.39 8.31
N LEU A 401 1.71 -23.68 8.96
CA LEU A 401 2.33 -25.00 8.90
C LEU A 401 1.50 -26.04 9.68
N ALA A 402 0.99 -25.69 10.87
CA ALA A 402 0.10 -26.54 11.66
C ALA A 402 -1.16 -26.93 10.89
N ARG A 403 -1.81 -26.00 10.18
CA ARG A 403 -2.99 -26.27 9.34
C ARG A 403 -2.71 -27.22 8.17
N ARG A 404 -1.46 -27.35 7.75
CA ARG A 404 -1.07 -28.33 6.73
C ARG A 404 -1.16 -29.75 7.26
N GLY A 405 -0.70 -29.99 8.49
CA GLY A 405 -0.73 -31.31 9.12
C GLY A 405 -2.16 -31.86 9.30
N THR A 406 -3.08 -31.01 9.76
CA THR A 406 -4.48 -31.40 9.98
C THR A 406 -5.19 -31.81 8.68
N ARG A 407 -4.99 -31.07 7.59
CA ARG A 407 -5.64 -31.34 6.30
C ARG A 407 -5.09 -32.60 5.60
N THR A 408 -3.83 -32.92 5.80
CA THR A 408 -3.21 -34.16 5.25
C THR A 408 -3.73 -35.38 5.99
N VAL A 409 -3.83 -35.31 7.32
CA VAL A 409 -4.38 -36.38 8.15
C VAL A 409 -5.87 -36.66 7.86
N GLU A 410 -6.66 -35.59 7.63
CA GLU A 410 -8.06 -35.74 7.22
C GLU A 410 -8.20 -36.40 5.83
N LEU A 411 -7.35 -36.04 4.87
CA LEU A 411 -7.39 -36.65 3.55
C LEU A 411 -6.90 -38.10 3.55
N GLU A 412 -5.90 -38.46 4.35
CA GLU A 412 -5.43 -39.80 4.53
C GLU A 412 -6.52 -40.65 5.20
N ALA A 413 -7.20 -40.13 6.23
CA ALA A 413 -8.32 -40.84 6.91
C ALA A 413 -9.50 -41.08 5.96
N VAL A 414 -9.87 -40.14 5.11
CA VAL A 414 -10.91 -40.28 4.09
C VAL A 414 -10.52 -41.31 3.01
N GLN A 415 -9.24 -41.30 2.60
CA GLN A 415 -8.74 -42.29 1.62
C GLN A 415 -8.73 -43.72 2.21
N ASP A 416 -8.37 -43.86 3.47
CA ASP A 416 -8.42 -45.15 4.18
C ASP A 416 -9.87 -45.65 4.35
N GLU A 417 -10.83 -44.77 4.68
CA GLU A 417 -12.26 -45.15 4.72
C GLU A 417 -12.79 -45.62 3.35
N LEU A 418 -12.40 -44.93 2.26
CA LEU A 418 -12.79 -45.29 0.89
C LEU A 418 -12.12 -46.58 0.40
N ALA A 419 -10.94 -46.91 0.89
CA ALA A 419 -10.23 -48.14 0.54
C ALA A 419 -10.79 -49.38 1.27
N HIS A 420 -11.54 -49.19 2.38
CA HIS A 420 -12.12 -50.25 3.19
C HIS A 420 -13.66 -50.41 2.99
N SER A 421 -14.27 -49.55 2.15
CA SER A 421 -15.66 -49.62 1.68
C SER A 421 -15.78 -50.28 0.31
#